data_43e7eb2f946c8abacb62cf11074ed811
#
_entry.id   43e7eb2f946c8abacb62cf11074ed811
#
_cell.length_a   1.000
_cell.length_b   1.000
_cell.length_c   1.000
_cell.angle_alpha   90.00
_cell.angle_beta   90.00
_cell.angle_gamma   90.00
#
_symmetry.space_group_name_H-M   'P 1'
#
loop_
_entity.id
_entity.type
_entity.pdbx_description
1 polymer ?
#
loop_
_entity_poly.entity_id
_entity_poly.type
_entity_poly.pdbx_seq_one_letter_code
_entity_poly.pdbx_strand_id
1 'polypeptide(L)'
;TKSQLQEWVDYANKNGAIIIYDAAYEAYISEDDVAHSIYECEGAKTCAIEIRSFSKNAGFTGVRLGFTVVPKDLKRQDVSLHGMWARRHGTKFNGAPYIIQRAGEAVYSAEGKAQLKEQVAYYMKNASVIK
;
A
#
# COMPACT_ATOMS: atom_id res chain seq x y z
N THR A 1 -15.85 -2.85 -2.35
CA THR A 1 -16.25 -1.89 -1.30
C THR A 1 -15.57 -2.22 0.03
N LYS A 2 -15.55 -1.25 0.95
CA LYS A 2 -14.97 -1.44 2.28
C LYS A 2 -15.68 -2.56 3.07
N SER A 3 -17.01 -2.70 2.92
CA SER A 3 -17.76 -3.78 3.55
C SER A 3 -17.33 -5.16 3.05
N GLN A 4 -17.17 -5.33 1.75
CA GLN A 4 -16.66 -6.58 1.17
C GLN A 4 -15.23 -6.88 1.62
N LEU A 5 -14.37 -5.85 1.74
CA LEU A 5 -13.02 -6.02 2.25
C LEU A 5 -13.03 -6.45 3.73
N GLN A 6 -13.98 -5.94 4.53
CA GLN A 6 -14.16 -6.38 5.91
C GLN A 6 -14.52 -7.87 6.00
N GLU A 7 -15.40 -8.38 5.12
CA GLU A 7 -15.73 -9.81 5.06
C GLU A 7 -14.48 -10.68 4.80
N TRP A 8 -13.58 -10.22 3.94
CA TRP A 8 -12.30 -10.90 3.70
C TRP A 8 -11.38 -10.89 4.92
N VAL A 9 -11.32 -9.77 5.64
CA VAL A 9 -10.54 -9.64 6.88
C VAL A 9 -11.09 -10.57 7.96
N ASP A 10 -12.41 -10.63 8.12
CA ASP A 10 -13.09 -11.51 9.08
C ASP A 10 -12.83 -13.00 8.74
N TYR A 11 -12.95 -13.34 7.44
CA TYR A 11 -12.63 -14.70 6.97
C TYR A 11 -11.17 -15.07 7.25
N ALA A 12 -10.23 -14.18 6.95
CA ALA A 12 -8.80 -14.43 7.15
C ALA A 12 -8.47 -14.63 8.63
N ASN A 13 -9.03 -13.80 9.52
CA ASN A 13 -8.83 -13.96 10.95
C ASN A 13 -9.43 -15.26 11.49
N LYS A 14 -10.64 -15.61 11.05
CA LYS A 14 -11.31 -16.85 11.44
C LYS A 14 -10.54 -18.10 11.03
N ASN A 15 -9.89 -18.08 9.86
CA ASN A 15 -9.22 -19.24 9.28
C ASN A 15 -7.70 -19.22 9.42
N GLY A 16 -7.12 -18.26 10.12
CA GLY A 16 -5.66 -18.10 10.25
C GLY A 16 -4.96 -17.79 8.93
N ALA A 17 -5.69 -17.32 7.93
CA ALA A 17 -5.13 -16.93 6.62
C ALA A 17 -4.44 -15.55 6.67
N ILE A 18 -3.66 -15.25 5.65
CA ILE A 18 -2.99 -13.95 5.48
C ILE A 18 -3.47 -13.35 4.16
N ILE A 19 -3.85 -12.07 4.20
CA ILE A 19 -4.17 -11.28 3.03
C ILE A 19 -2.93 -10.51 2.61
N ILE A 20 -2.55 -10.60 1.34
CA ILE A 20 -1.59 -9.68 0.71
C ILE A 20 -2.42 -8.68 -0.09
N TYR A 21 -2.50 -7.45 0.39
CA TYR A 21 -3.29 -6.39 -0.20
C TYR A 21 -2.40 -5.49 -1.06
N ASP A 22 -2.55 -5.58 -2.38
CA ASP A 22 -1.83 -4.73 -3.33
C ASP A 22 -2.61 -3.44 -3.59
N ALA A 23 -2.13 -2.34 -3.00
CA ALA A 23 -2.70 -1.01 -3.11
C ALA A 23 -1.92 -0.09 -4.07
N ALA A 24 -1.27 -0.66 -5.10
CA ALA A 24 -0.44 0.11 -6.04
C ALA A 24 -1.22 1.18 -6.83
N TYR A 25 -2.54 1.03 -6.97
CA TYR A 25 -3.44 1.95 -7.68
C TYR A 25 -4.37 2.75 -6.75
N GLU A 26 -4.12 2.76 -5.46
CA GLU A 26 -4.94 3.42 -4.44
C GLU A 26 -5.24 4.89 -4.76
N ALA A 27 -4.28 5.62 -5.32
CA ALA A 27 -4.43 7.04 -5.67
C ALA A 27 -5.51 7.33 -6.73
N TYR A 28 -5.99 6.31 -7.43
CA TYR A 28 -7.04 6.41 -8.46
C TYR A 28 -8.44 6.03 -7.95
N ILE A 29 -8.58 5.68 -6.68
CA ILE A 29 -9.88 5.44 -6.06
C ILE A 29 -10.60 6.78 -5.94
N SER A 30 -11.80 6.84 -6.48
CA SER A 30 -12.68 8.02 -6.46
C SER A 30 -14.00 7.78 -5.73
N GLU A 31 -14.29 6.55 -5.40
CA GLU A 31 -15.51 6.12 -4.73
C GLU A 31 -15.34 6.14 -3.21
N ASP A 32 -16.27 6.79 -2.50
CA ASP A 32 -16.19 6.96 -1.04
C ASP A 32 -16.32 5.65 -0.25
N ASP A 33 -16.94 4.62 -0.85
CA ASP A 33 -17.15 3.32 -0.22
C ASP A 33 -16.02 2.31 -0.48
N VAL A 34 -14.98 2.70 -1.20
CA VAL A 34 -13.80 1.87 -1.49
C VAL A 34 -12.65 2.25 -0.54
N ALA A 35 -12.16 1.27 0.21
CA ALA A 35 -11.06 1.51 1.14
C ALA A 35 -9.75 1.85 0.42
N HIS A 36 -9.05 2.88 0.88
CA HIS A 36 -7.72 3.25 0.41
C HIS A 36 -6.62 2.40 1.06
N SER A 37 -6.92 1.79 2.20
CA SER A 37 -6.02 0.89 2.91
C SER A 37 -6.82 -0.26 3.52
N ILE A 38 -6.25 -1.45 3.52
CA ILE A 38 -6.86 -2.58 4.23
C ILE A 38 -6.95 -2.32 5.74
N TYR A 39 -6.10 -1.45 6.26
CA TYR A 39 -6.10 -1.10 7.69
C TYR A 39 -7.25 -0.16 8.11
N GLU A 40 -8.10 0.24 7.18
CA GLU A 40 -9.40 0.83 7.49
C GLU A 40 -10.42 -0.22 7.96
N CYS A 41 -10.13 -1.50 7.76
CA CYS A 41 -10.94 -2.61 8.22
C CYS A 41 -10.51 -3.06 9.62
N GLU A 42 -11.48 -3.32 10.50
CA GLU A 42 -11.22 -3.80 11.85
C GLU A 42 -10.55 -5.18 11.81
N GLY A 43 -9.54 -5.39 12.66
CA GLY A 43 -8.80 -6.66 12.72
C GLY A 43 -7.80 -6.89 11.57
N ALA A 44 -7.64 -5.99 10.61
CA ALA A 44 -6.72 -6.19 9.49
C ALA A 44 -5.25 -6.29 9.91
N LYS A 45 -4.85 -5.62 11.01
CA LYS A 45 -3.46 -5.67 11.52
C LYS A 45 -3.01 -7.05 11.97
N THR A 46 -3.94 -7.96 12.23
CA THR A 46 -3.64 -9.34 12.64
C THR A 46 -3.65 -10.34 11.50
N CYS A 47 -4.06 -9.93 10.29
CA CYS A 47 -4.15 -10.85 9.14
C CYS A 47 -3.69 -10.28 7.80
N ALA A 48 -3.28 -9.01 7.71
CA ALA A 48 -2.97 -8.41 6.42
C ALA A 48 -1.58 -7.78 6.33
N ILE A 49 -1.00 -7.89 5.13
CA ILE A 49 0.20 -7.19 4.67
C ILE A 49 -0.23 -6.27 3.53
N GLU A 50 0.14 -4.99 3.59
CA GLU A 50 -0.18 -4.03 2.54
C GLU A 50 1.06 -3.66 1.73
N ILE A 51 0.92 -3.66 0.40
CA ILE A 51 1.97 -3.29 -0.54
C ILE A 51 1.57 -1.99 -1.23
N ARG A 52 2.48 -1.01 -1.24
CA ARG A 52 2.33 0.30 -1.87
C ARG A 52 3.40 0.54 -2.92
N SER A 53 3.07 1.33 -3.94
CA SER A 53 3.99 1.67 -5.02
C SER A 53 3.91 3.15 -5.37
N PHE A 54 5.06 3.78 -5.56
CA PHE A 54 5.17 5.13 -6.11
C PHE A 54 5.15 5.15 -7.65
N SER A 55 5.18 3.98 -8.29
CA SER A 55 5.24 3.88 -9.75
C SER A 55 4.02 4.50 -10.43
N LYS A 56 2.84 4.38 -9.81
CA LYS A 56 1.57 4.78 -10.44
C LYS A 56 1.14 6.18 -10.02
N ASN A 57 1.19 6.48 -8.74
CA ASN A 57 0.77 7.78 -8.22
C ASN A 57 1.79 8.90 -8.42
N ALA A 58 3.10 8.59 -8.36
CA ALA A 58 4.18 9.59 -8.39
C ALA A 58 5.07 9.52 -9.65
N GLY A 59 4.73 8.67 -10.62
CA GLY A 59 5.52 8.52 -11.84
C GLY A 59 6.90 7.85 -11.63
N PHE A 60 7.11 7.15 -10.51
CA PHE A 60 8.40 6.54 -10.14
C PHE A 60 8.68 5.20 -10.81
N THR A 61 8.04 4.91 -11.95
CA THR A 61 8.21 3.65 -12.65
C THR A 61 9.67 3.34 -12.98
N GLY A 62 10.44 4.35 -13.38
CA GLY A 62 11.86 4.20 -13.73
C GLY A 62 12.81 4.23 -12.53
N VAL A 63 12.41 4.85 -11.40
CA VAL A 63 13.29 5.03 -10.23
C VAL A 63 13.08 3.99 -9.13
N ARG A 64 12.06 3.17 -9.24
CA ARG A 64 11.83 1.94 -8.45
C ARG A 64 11.68 2.18 -6.94
N LEU A 65 10.53 2.71 -6.52
CA LEU A 65 10.20 2.88 -5.11
C LEU A 65 8.83 2.30 -4.78
N GLY A 66 8.77 1.59 -3.69
CA GLY A 66 7.57 1.08 -3.06
C GLY A 66 7.84 0.79 -1.59
N PHE A 67 6.81 0.46 -0.83
CA PHE A 67 6.97 0.02 0.54
C PHE A 67 5.95 -1.07 0.88
N THR A 68 6.27 -1.84 1.90
CA THR A 68 5.41 -2.89 2.43
C THR A 68 5.16 -2.62 3.91
N VAL A 69 3.91 -2.65 4.31
CA VAL A 69 3.51 -2.56 5.71
C VAL A 69 3.24 -3.96 6.24
N VAL A 70 4.04 -4.39 7.20
CA VAL A 70 3.86 -5.64 7.92
C VAL A 70 3.63 -5.31 9.39
N PRO A 71 2.40 -5.38 9.91
CA PRO A 71 2.10 -5.02 11.29
C PRO A 71 2.85 -5.89 12.31
N LYS A 72 3.20 -5.28 13.46
CA LYS A 72 3.83 -6.02 14.56
C LYS A 72 2.89 -7.05 15.18
N ASP A 73 1.58 -6.81 15.08
CA ASP A 73 0.53 -7.69 15.60
C ASP A 73 0.28 -8.92 14.72
N LEU A 74 0.83 -8.93 13.49
CA LEU A 74 0.69 -10.05 12.57
C LEU A 74 1.61 -11.20 12.98
N LYS A 75 1.00 -12.22 13.58
CA LYS A 75 1.68 -13.45 14.05
C LYS A 75 1.01 -14.70 13.51
N ARG A 76 1.77 -15.77 13.37
CA ARG A 76 1.27 -17.12 13.12
C ARG A 76 2.07 -18.10 13.98
N GLN A 77 1.35 -18.94 14.77
CA GLN A 77 2.00 -19.89 15.67
C GLN A 77 3.12 -19.24 16.54
N ASP A 78 2.83 -18.09 17.13
CA ASP A 78 3.76 -17.28 17.94
C ASP A 78 4.96 -16.69 17.17
N VAL A 79 5.06 -16.90 15.87
CA VAL A 79 6.09 -16.32 15.03
C VAL A 79 5.65 -14.94 14.52
N SER A 80 6.45 -13.90 14.75
CA SER A 80 6.23 -12.56 14.23
C SER A 80 6.59 -12.48 12.74
N LEU A 81 5.59 -12.24 11.88
CA LEU A 81 5.83 -12.02 10.45
C LEU A 81 6.61 -10.71 10.22
N HIS A 82 6.35 -9.69 11.04
CA HIS A 82 7.13 -8.45 11.01
C HIS A 82 8.62 -8.70 11.26
N GLY A 83 8.96 -9.49 12.29
CA GLY A 83 10.36 -9.83 12.59
C GLY A 83 11.03 -10.62 11.46
N MET A 84 10.33 -11.58 10.88
CA MET A 84 10.81 -12.35 9.73
C MET A 84 11.02 -11.47 8.51
N TRP A 85 10.07 -10.58 8.20
CA TRP A 85 10.17 -9.62 7.09
C TRP A 85 11.33 -8.66 7.29
N ALA A 86 11.46 -8.04 8.46
CA ALA A 86 12.54 -7.11 8.76
C ALA A 86 13.92 -7.74 8.59
N ARG A 87 14.11 -8.97 9.10
CA ARG A 87 15.34 -9.73 8.92
C ARG A 87 15.60 -10.06 7.45
N ARG A 88 14.59 -10.56 6.73
CA ARG A 88 14.72 -10.90 5.32
C ARG A 88 15.08 -9.67 4.49
N HIS A 89 14.36 -8.58 4.66
CA HIS A 89 14.57 -7.32 3.95
C HIS A 89 15.97 -6.77 4.22
N GLY A 90 16.34 -6.60 5.48
CA GLY A 90 17.64 -6.06 5.88
C GLY A 90 18.83 -6.93 5.48
N THR A 91 18.63 -8.25 5.29
CA THR A 91 19.72 -9.17 4.88
C THR A 91 19.88 -9.24 3.36
N LYS A 92 18.78 -9.17 2.59
CA LYS A 92 18.77 -9.44 1.15
C LYS A 92 18.78 -8.20 0.27
N PHE A 93 18.24 -7.10 0.76
CA PHE A 93 18.02 -5.90 -0.06
C PHE A 93 18.56 -4.60 0.54
N ASN A 94 18.48 -4.40 1.85
CA ASN A 94 18.89 -3.19 2.60
C ASN A 94 18.10 -1.92 2.27
N GLY A 95 17.19 -1.93 1.31
CA GLY A 95 16.34 -0.79 0.96
C GLY A 95 16.71 -0.11 -0.36
N ALA A 96 15.86 0.83 -0.78
CA ALA A 96 16.07 1.63 -1.98
C ALA A 96 17.23 2.64 -1.78
N PRO A 97 17.85 3.14 -2.86
CA PRO A 97 18.86 4.19 -2.77
C PRO A 97 18.36 5.41 -1.99
N TYR A 98 19.23 6.04 -1.17
CA TYR A 98 18.86 7.14 -0.30
C TYR A 98 18.20 8.30 -1.04
N ILE A 99 18.72 8.69 -2.21
CA ILE A 99 18.14 9.78 -3.04
C ILE A 99 16.69 9.45 -3.41
N ILE A 100 16.39 8.19 -3.74
CA ILE A 100 15.05 7.76 -4.10
C ILE A 100 14.12 7.77 -2.88
N GLN A 101 14.62 7.41 -1.69
CA GLN A 101 13.86 7.53 -0.45
C GLN A 101 13.51 9.00 -0.14
N ARG A 102 14.46 9.94 -0.33
CA ARG A 102 14.22 11.38 -0.18
C ARG A 102 13.20 11.91 -1.18
N ALA A 103 13.24 11.43 -2.43
CA ALA A 103 12.22 11.75 -3.43
C ALA A 103 10.83 11.23 -3.01
N GLY A 104 10.76 10.02 -2.44
CA GLY A 104 9.52 9.47 -1.89
C GLY A 104 8.98 10.27 -0.71
N GLU A 105 9.85 10.80 0.15
CA GLU A 105 9.44 11.69 1.24
C GLU A 105 8.83 13.00 0.70
N ALA A 106 9.44 13.59 -0.34
CA ALA A 106 8.95 14.80 -0.97
C ALA A 106 7.53 14.64 -1.56
N VAL A 107 7.14 13.45 -1.98
CA VAL A 107 5.77 13.12 -2.43
C VAL A 107 4.72 13.45 -1.37
N TYR A 108 5.04 13.33 -0.10
CA TYR A 108 4.12 13.59 1.01
C TYR A 108 4.14 15.04 1.52
N SER A 109 5.00 15.90 0.98
CA SER A 109 4.95 17.33 1.25
C SER A 109 3.64 17.95 0.73
N ALA A 110 3.32 19.16 1.19
CA ALA A 110 2.13 19.89 0.70
C ALA A 110 2.19 20.12 -0.83
N GLU A 111 3.37 20.52 -1.33
CA GLU A 111 3.63 20.73 -2.76
C GLU A 111 3.55 19.40 -3.53
N GLY A 112 4.21 18.34 -3.06
CA GLY A 112 4.19 17.02 -3.69
C GLY A 112 2.76 16.47 -3.80
N LYS A 113 1.97 16.57 -2.75
CA LYS A 113 0.55 16.16 -2.77
C LYS A 113 -0.27 16.95 -3.78
N ALA A 114 -0.05 18.27 -3.91
CA ALA A 114 -0.74 19.09 -4.90
C ALA A 114 -0.40 18.65 -6.33
N GLN A 115 0.88 18.48 -6.64
CA GLN A 115 1.33 17.99 -7.95
C GLN A 115 0.77 16.60 -8.28
N LEU A 116 0.76 15.67 -7.31
CA LEU A 116 0.19 14.34 -7.52
C LEU A 116 -1.30 14.38 -7.79
N LYS A 117 -2.04 15.23 -7.10
CA LYS A 117 -3.48 15.40 -7.35
C LYS A 117 -3.76 15.86 -8.79
N GLU A 118 -2.98 16.79 -9.31
CA GLU A 118 -3.08 17.25 -10.69
C GLU A 118 -2.74 16.12 -11.68
N GLN A 119 -1.69 15.37 -11.43
CA GLN A 119 -1.28 14.24 -12.26
C GLN A 119 -2.35 13.15 -12.31
N VAL A 120 -2.90 12.75 -11.17
CA VAL A 120 -3.98 11.76 -11.09
C VAL A 120 -5.22 12.27 -11.83
N ALA A 121 -5.61 13.53 -11.65
CA ALA A 121 -6.74 14.14 -12.36
C ALA A 121 -6.54 14.11 -13.89
N TYR A 122 -5.32 14.37 -14.36
CA TYR A 122 -4.98 14.26 -15.79
C TYR A 122 -5.18 12.84 -16.32
N TYR A 123 -4.70 11.82 -15.61
CA TYR A 123 -4.89 10.42 -16.03
C TYR A 123 -6.36 9.99 -15.99
N MET A 124 -7.11 10.39 -14.96
CA MET A 124 -8.54 10.10 -14.85
C MET A 124 -9.34 10.76 -15.98
N LYS A 125 -8.98 11.98 -16.37
CA LYS A 125 -9.55 12.65 -17.55
C LYS A 125 -9.28 11.88 -18.84
N ASN A 126 -8.04 11.40 -19.04
CA ASN A 126 -7.71 10.59 -20.22
C ASN A 126 -8.52 9.28 -20.25
N ALA A 127 -8.68 8.61 -19.12
CA ALA A 127 -9.50 7.42 -19.02
C ALA A 127 -10.97 7.66 -19.39
N SER A 128 -11.53 8.83 -19.06
CA SER A 128 -12.91 9.18 -19.42
C SER A 128 -13.12 9.44 -20.89
N VAL A 129 -12.06 9.78 -21.65
CA VAL A 129 -12.12 9.99 -23.11
C VAL A 129 -12.13 8.67 -23.87
N ILE A 130 -11.55 7.61 -23.29
CA ILE A 130 -11.43 6.30 -23.93
C ILE A 130 -12.70 5.45 -23.72
N LYS A 131 -13.46 5.72 -22.65
CA LYS A 131 -14.75 5.07 -22.37
C LYS A 131 -15.84 5.56 -23.32
#